data_d91949f054acff657496fd319c30b0fb
#
_entry.id   d91949f054acff657496fd319c30b0fb
#
_cell.length_a   1.000
_cell.length_b   1.000
_cell.length_c   1.000
_cell.angle_alpha   90.00
_cell.angle_beta   90.00
_cell.angle_gamma   90.00
#
_symmetry.space_group_name_H-M   'P 1'
#
loop_
_entity.id
_entity.type
_entity.pdbx_description
1 polymer ?
#
loop_
_entity_poly.entity_id
_entity_poly.type
_entity_poly.pdbx_seq_one_letter_code
_entity_poly.pdbx_strand_id
1 'polypeptide(L)' 'SSDVCSSDLFDMPLSFADLNSVNTIKKIGGSKEQQRHLENLGFVPGTVIVVVSKTNGNVIVNVKEVRIAISEELARKIMV' A
#
# COMPACT_ATOMS: atom_id res chain seq x y z
N SER A 1 18.66 -0.06 11.65
CA SER A 1 18.19 0.82 11.59
C SER A 1 18.68 2.13 11.00
N SER A 2 19.92 2.36 10.90
CA SER A 2 20.39 3.63 10.43
C SER A 2 20.15 3.85 8.95
N ASP A 3 19.81 2.85 8.27
CA ASP A 3 19.71 2.91 6.83
C ASP A 3 18.46 3.59 6.33
N VAL A 4 17.65 4.00 7.22
CA VAL A 4 16.35 4.51 6.80
C VAL A 4 16.43 5.76 5.96
N CYS A 5 17.44 6.55 6.14
CA CYS A 5 17.42 7.86 5.50
C CYS A 5 17.45 7.78 3.99
N SER A 6 18.00 6.75 3.43
CA SER A 6 18.12 6.71 1.99
C SER A 6 16.85 6.30 1.29
N SER A 7 15.95 5.64 1.99
CA SER A 7 14.77 5.13 1.33
C SER A 7 13.76 6.21 0.99
N ASP A 8 13.91 7.39 1.52
CA ASP A 8 12.95 8.46 1.26
C ASP A 8 12.94 8.93 -0.17
N LEU A 9 14.00 8.66 -0.89
CA LEU A 9 14.10 9.14 -2.25
C LEU A 9 13.29 8.32 -3.25
N PHE A 10 12.88 7.15 -2.85
CA PHE A 10 12.19 6.26 -3.79
C PHE A 10 10.85 5.85 -3.21
N ASP A 11 9.81 6.13 -3.97
CA ASP A 11 8.50 5.62 -3.65
C ASP A 11 8.29 4.35 -4.44
N MET A 12 7.84 3.32 -3.76
CA MET A 12 7.65 2.02 -4.39
C MET A 12 6.16 1.69 -4.35
N PRO A 13 5.61 1.26 -5.48
CA PRO A 13 4.20 0.85 -5.46
C PRO A 13 3.99 -0.36 -4.56
N LEU A 14 2.84 -0.39 -3.94
CA LEU A 14 2.53 -1.48 -3.03
C LEU A 14 2.61 -2.84 -3.71
N SER A 15 2.28 -2.88 -4.99
CA SER A 15 2.31 -4.14 -5.71
C SER A 15 3.71 -4.72 -5.80
N PHE A 16 4.73 -3.92 -5.58
CA PHE A 16 6.11 -4.38 -5.59
C PHE A 16 6.59 -4.81 -4.21
N ALA A 17 5.80 -4.55 -3.18
CA ALA A 17 6.22 -4.89 -1.83
C ALA A 17 6.23 -6.40 -1.65
N ASP A 18 7.12 -6.85 -0.79
CA ASP A 18 7.22 -8.28 -0.50
C ASP A 18 6.04 -8.75 0.34
N LEU A 19 5.77 -10.04 0.23
CA LEU A 19 4.73 -10.63 1.04
C LEU A 19 5.16 -10.63 2.51
N ASN A 20 4.20 -10.41 3.37
CA ASN A 20 4.43 -10.41 4.83
C ASN A 20 5.41 -9.35 5.26
N SER A 21 5.53 -8.29 4.48
CA SER A 21 6.39 -7.17 4.82
C SER A 21 5.56 -6.02 5.35
N VAL A 22 6.08 -5.39 6.38
CA VAL A 22 5.42 -4.22 6.96
C VAL A 22 5.83 -3.00 6.14
N ASN A 23 4.84 -2.28 5.68
CA ASN A 23 5.07 -1.08 4.89
C ASN A 23 4.19 0.04 5.42
N THR A 24 4.67 1.26 5.24
CA THR A 24 3.90 2.44 5.62
C THR A 24 3.52 3.20 4.36
N ILE A 25 2.27 3.55 4.25
CA ILE A 25 1.80 4.29 3.09
C ILE A 25 2.40 5.68 3.11
N LYS A 26 3.08 6.05 2.03
CA LYS A 26 3.66 7.38 1.91
C LYS A 26 2.71 8.32 1.21
N LYS A 27 2.12 7.87 0.13
CA LYS A 27 1.15 8.68 -0.58
C LYS A 27 0.30 7.78 -1.46
N ILE A 28 -0.79 8.32 -1.92
CA ILE A 28 -1.70 7.59 -2.77
C ILE A 28 -1.86 8.37 -4.06
N GLY A 29 -1.58 7.72 -5.17
CA GLY A 29 -1.70 8.34 -6.47
C GLY A 29 -3.06 8.09 -7.09
N GLY A 30 -3.19 8.52 -8.35
CA GLY A 30 -4.42 8.33 -9.07
C GLY A 30 -5.35 9.51 -8.93
N SER A 31 -6.58 9.34 -9.41
CA SER A 31 -7.56 10.40 -9.37
C SER A 31 -8.10 10.61 -7.96
N LYS A 32 -8.71 11.77 -7.77
CA LYS A 32 -9.31 12.05 -6.48
C LYS A 32 -10.33 11.00 -6.10
N GLU A 33 -11.07 10.53 -7.09
CA GLU A 33 -12.06 9.49 -6.83
C GLU A 33 -11.41 8.24 -6.32
N GLN A 34 -10.30 7.84 -6.93
CA GLN A 34 -9.61 6.65 -6.49
C GLN A 34 -9.03 6.85 -5.10
N GLN A 35 -8.45 8.01 -4.87
CA GLN A 35 -7.91 8.30 -3.55
C GLN A 35 -9.00 8.24 -2.48
N ARG A 36 -10.15 8.81 -2.80
CA ARG A 36 -11.25 8.79 -1.85
C ARG A 36 -11.72 7.38 -1.57
N HIS A 37 -11.81 6.59 -2.63
CA HIS A 37 -12.21 5.19 -2.47
C HIS A 37 -11.26 4.47 -1.53
N LEU A 38 -9.97 4.67 -1.73
CA LEU A 38 -8.97 4.01 -0.90
C LEU A 38 -9.03 4.51 0.53
N GLU A 39 -9.27 5.80 0.72
CA GLU A 39 -9.42 6.33 2.07
C GLU A 39 -10.59 5.69 2.79
N ASN A 40 -11.67 5.46 2.07
CA ASN A 40 -12.84 4.80 2.66
C ASN A 40 -12.51 3.40 3.12
N LEU A 41 -11.58 2.76 2.45
CA LEU A 41 -11.15 1.43 2.83
C LEU A 41 -10.17 1.45 3.99
N GLY A 42 -9.60 2.60 4.29
CA GLY A 42 -8.63 2.71 5.35
C GLY A 42 -7.21 2.95 4.87
N PHE A 43 -7.02 3.12 3.58
CA PHE A 43 -5.69 3.36 3.02
C PHE A 43 -5.41 4.85 3.00
N VAL A 44 -4.74 5.31 4.03
CA VAL A 44 -4.38 6.73 4.13
C VAL A 44 -2.88 6.83 4.39
N PRO A 45 -2.27 7.93 3.99
CA PRO A 45 -0.83 8.11 4.23
C PRO A 45 -0.53 8.03 5.72
N GLY A 46 0.52 7.32 6.07
CA GLY A 46 0.89 7.14 7.45
C GLY A 46 0.38 5.85 8.07
N THR A 47 -0.46 5.13 7.35
CA THR A 47 -1.01 3.89 7.87
C THR A 47 -0.09 2.74 7.54
N VAL A 48 0.11 1.87 8.51
CA VAL A 48 0.94 0.67 8.31
C VAL A 48 0.09 -0.41 7.68
N ILE A 49 0.61 -1.02 6.62
CA ILE A 49 -0.06 -2.12 5.96
C ILE A 49 0.91 -3.25 5.73
N VAL A 50 0.37 -4.45 5.64
CA VAL A 50 1.15 -5.66 5.40
C VAL A 50 0.54 -6.39 4.22
N VAL A 51 1.37 -6.71 3.24
CA VAL A 51 0.89 -7.48 2.10
C VAL A 51 0.80 -8.94 2.52
N VAL A 52 -0.40 -9.47 2.49
CA VAL A 52 -0.64 -10.85 2.91
C VAL A 52 -0.48 -11.81 1.74
N SER A 53 -1.03 -11.45 0.60
CA SER A 53 -1.02 -12.34 -0.54
C SER A 53 -1.21 -11.54 -1.81
N LYS A 54 -0.73 -12.11 -2.90
CA LYS A 54 -0.92 -11.51 -4.22
C LYS A 54 -1.47 -12.59 -5.13
N THR A 55 -2.58 -12.29 -5.75
CA THR A 55 -3.17 -13.18 -6.73
C THR A 55 -3.21 -12.46 -8.07
N ASN A 56 -3.59 -13.20 -9.09
CA ASN A 56 -3.68 -12.59 -10.41
C ASN A 56 -4.74 -11.50 -10.41
N GLY A 57 -4.26 -10.26 -10.47
CA GLY A 57 -5.15 -9.13 -10.54
C GLY A 57 -5.62 -8.59 -9.20
N ASN A 58 -5.27 -9.25 -8.11
CA ASN A 58 -5.71 -8.80 -6.79
C ASN A 58 -4.57 -8.83 -5.81
N VAL A 59 -4.65 -7.95 -4.82
CA VAL A 59 -3.65 -7.91 -3.75
C VAL A 59 -4.40 -7.85 -2.43
N ILE A 60 -4.07 -8.77 -1.55
CA ILE A 60 -4.70 -8.82 -0.23
C ILE A 60 -3.73 -8.25 0.79
N VAL A 61 -4.19 -7.26 1.50
CA VAL A 61 -3.37 -6.58 2.49
C VAL A 61 -4.08 -6.56 3.82
N ASN A 62 -3.28 -6.41 4.86
CA ASN A 62 -3.81 -6.33 6.23
C ASN A 62 -3.57 -4.91 6.72
N VAL A 63 -4.67 -4.23 7.07
CA VAL A 63 -4.63 -2.87 7.57
C VAL A 63 -5.37 -2.86 8.89
N LYS A 64 -4.66 -2.48 9.96
CA LYS A 64 -5.27 -2.39 11.29
C LYS A 64 -6.00 -3.69 11.64
N GLU A 65 -5.34 -4.81 11.38
CA GLU A 65 -5.86 -6.13 11.70
C GLU A 65 -7.10 -6.51 10.90
N VAL A 66 -7.31 -5.83 9.79
CA VAL A 66 -8.42 -6.14 8.89
C VAL A 66 -7.83 -6.45 7.52
N ARG A 67 -8.27 -7.54 6.94
CA ARG A 67 -7.83 -7.92 5.62
C ARG A 67 -8.71 -7.30 4.55
N ILE A 68 -8.08 -6.68 3.60
CA ILE A 68 -8.78 -6.00 2.51
C ILE A 68 -8.18 -6.45 1.20
N ALA A 69 -9.04 -6.82 0.27
CA ALA A 69 -8.59 -7.19 -1.07
C ALA A 69 -8.81 -6.01 -2.00
N ILE A 70 -7.77 -5.65 -2.73
CA ILE A 70 -7.86 -4.57 -3.70
C ILE A 70 -7.28 -5.06 -5.01
N SER A 71 -7.64 -4.35 -6.08
CA SER A 71 -7.12 -4.66 -7.39
C SER A 71 -5.63 -4.32 -7.46
N GLU A 72 -4.93 -5.04 -8.31
CA GLU A 72 -3.52 -4.72 -8.53
C GLU A 72 -3.37 -3.29 -8.99
N GLU A 73 -4.31 -2.81 -9.78
CA GLU A 73 -4.30 -1.43 -10.22
C GLU A 73 -4.26 -0.47 -9.04
N LEU A 74 -5.12 -0.72 -8.07
CA LEU A 74 -5.15 0.15 -6.89
C LEU A 74 -3.87 0.02 -6.08
N ALA A 75 -3.35 -1.19 -5.99
CA ALA A 75 -2.10 -1.40 -5.25
C ALA A 75 -0.97 -0.59 -5.85
N ARG A 76 -0.98 -0.46 -7.17
CA ARG A 76 0.07 0.30 -7.84
C ARG A 76 -0.05 1.79 -7.58
N LYS A 77 -1.21 2.24 -7.18
CA LYS A 77 -1.40 3.67 -6.85
C LYS A 77 -0.91 4.00 -5.46
N ILE A 78 -0.81 3.00 -4.60
CA ILE A 78 -0.38 3.23 -3.22
C ILE A 78 1.14 3.14 -3.18
N MET A 79 1.76 4.21 -2.71
CA MET A 79 3.21 4.27 -2.57
C MET A 79 3.61 3.97 -1.13
N VAL A 80 4.62 3.13 -0.99
CA VAL A 80 5.11 2.75 0.33
C VAL A 80 6.60 2.92 0.44
#